data_8cd9ebac49c2b98e629b4862bc9b287f
#
_entry.id   8cd9ebac49c2b98e629b4862bc9b287f
#
_cell.length_a   1.000
_cell.length_b   1.000
_cell.length_c   1.000
_cell.angle_alpha   90.00
_cell.angle_beta   90.00
_cell.angle_gamma   90.00
#
_symmetry.space_group_name_H-M   'P 1'
#
loop_
_entity.id
_entity.type
_entity.pdbx_description
1 polymer ?
#
loop_
_entity_poly.entity_id
_entity_poly.type
_entity_poly.pdbx_seq_one_letter_code
_entity_poly.pdbx_strand_id
1 'polypeptide(L)'
;MLRVLYRAALPAVGVLALGVVPAAHAEAASAQAEPCVQKLAVVNNAGFVLSWSASTRTGEQSASTDAYPINQTRTIDLNTTSFPEGTEIRPFVRATGGTSNYGNSYVSYCDNGQTATYTVTGTTLDYSVTLLN
;
A
#
# COMPACT_ATOMS: atom_id res chain seq x y z
N MET A 1 12.81 -36.37 -51.41
CA MET A 1 12.90 -36.10 -50.63
C MET A 1 12.76 -35.63 -49.97
N LEU A 2 12.66 -35.38 -49.84
CA LEU A 2 12.64 -34.81 -48.94
C LEU A 2 12.33 -34.23 -48.47
N ARG A 3 12.12 -34.21 -48.33
CA ARG A 3 11.90 -33.62 -47.71
C ARG A 3 11.62 -33.15 -46.92
N VAL A 4 11.53 -33.22 -47.09
CA VAL A 4 11.28 -32.73 -46.20
C VAL A 4 11.06 -32.28 -45.51
N LEU A 5 11.09 -32.24 -45.70
CA LEU A 5 11.00 -31.73 -44.90
C LEU A 5 10.73 -31.18 -44.31
N TYR A 6 10.67 -31.13 -44.19
CA TYR A 6 10.57 -30.48 -43.39
C TYR A 6 10.04 -29.95 -42.88
N ARG A 7 10.02 -30.10 -43.21
CA ARG A 7 9.74 -29.58 -42.56
C ARG A 7 9.44 -29.18 -41.68
N ALA A 8 9.47 -29.15 -41.78
CA ALA A 8 9.35 -28.69 -40.74
C ALA A 8 9.05 -28.18 -40.03
N ALA A 9 9.16 -28.13 -40.22
CA ALA A 9 9.07 -27.57 -39.26
C ALA A 9 8.73 -26.90 -38.66
N LEU A 10 8.77 -26.68 -38.75
CA LEU A 10 8.67 -26.01 -37.89
C LEU A 10 8.26 -25.48 -37.27
N PRO A 11 8.16 -25.54 -37.36
CA PRO A 11 8.02 -24.90 -36.43
C PRO A 11 7.72 -24.44 -35.85
N ALA A 12 7.81 -24.46 -35.95
CA ALA A 12 7.73 -23.99 -35.03
C ALA A 12 7.44 -23.43 -34.40
N VAL A 13 7.43 -23.40 -34.64
CA VAL A 13 7.32 -22.91 -33.71
C VAL A 13 7.06 -22.40 -33.07
N GLY A 14 7.06 -22.35 -33.37
CA GLY A 14 7.07 -21.79 -32.39
C GLY A 14 6.67 -21.34 -31.99
N VAL A 15 6.66 -21.17 -31.92
CA VAL A 15 6.54 -20.75 -31.06
C VAL A 15 6.18 -20.39 -30.50
N LEU A 16 6.19 -20.16 -30.69
CA LEU A 16 6.17 -19.86 -29.82
C LEU A 16 5.83 -19.48 -29.25
N ALA A 17 5.70 -19.45 -29.53
CA ALA A 17 5.66 -19.16 -28.66
C ALA A 17 5.36 -18.73 -28.13
N LEU A 18 5.37 -18.42 -28.35
CA LEU A 18 5.33 -18.01 -27.50
C LEU A 18 5.05 -17.61 -26.87
N GLY A 19 4.89 -17.39 -27.09
CA GLY A 19 4.94 -16.93 -26.13
C GLY A 19 4.55 -16.55 -25.76
N VAL A 20 4.57 -16.31 -25.79
CA VAL A 20 4.45 -15.89 -25.01
C VAL A 20 4.07 -15.57 -24.32
N VAL A 21 4.13 -15.31 -24.32
CA VAL A 21 4.03 -14.97 -23.38
C VAL A 21 3.82 -14.53 -22.85
N PRO A 22 3.88 -14.21 -22.77
CA PRO A 22 3.87 -13.70 -21.94
C PRO A 22 3.55 -13.30 -21.33
N ALA A 23 3.61 -12.92 -21.37
CA ALA A 23 3.55 -12.52 -20.54
C ALA A 23 3.13 -12.36 -19.96
N ALA A 24 3.07 -12.16 -20.02
CA ALA A 24 2.90 -12.00 -19.22
C ALA A 24 2.82 -11.91 -18.68
N HIS A 25 3.12 -11.48 -18.57
CA HIS A 25 3.29 -11.34 -17.78
C HIS A 25 3.16 -10.80 -17.21
N ALA A 26 3.36 -10.49 -17.34
CA ALA A 26 3.47 -10.10 -16.58
C ALA A 26 3.07 -9.29 -16.24
N GLU A 27 3.20 -8.79 -16.41
CA GLU A 27 2.81 -7.92 -15.75
C GLU A 27 1.84 -7.80 -14.95
N ALA A 28 1.38 -7.87 -15.17
CA ALA A 28 0.15 -7.86 -14.46
C ALA A 28 0.28 -7.77 -13.00
N ALA A 29 1.15 -8.52 -12.47
CA ALA A 29 1.32 -8.49 -11.03
C ALA A 29 1.65 -7.10 -10.56
N SER A 30 2.43 -6.37 -11.32
CA SER A 30 2.79 -5.01 -10.91
C SER A 30 1.59 -4.09 -10.91
N ALA A 31 0.62 -4.35 -11.77
CA ALA A 31 -0.57 -3.52 -11.80
C ALA A 31 -1.39 -3.64 -10.53
N GLN A 32 -1.19 -4.71 -9.78
CA GLN A 32 -1.88 -4.92 -8.51
C GLN A 32 -1.09 -4.44 -7.31
N ALA A 33 0.09 -3.90 -7.54
CA ALA A 33 0.95 -3.49 -6.44
C ALA A 33 0.33 -2.35 -5.68
N GLU A 34 0.56 -2.34 -4.39
CA GLU A 34 0.17 -1.25 -3.54
C GLU A 34 0.98 -0.01 -3.87
N PRO A 35 0.45 1.20 -3.63
CA PRO A 35 1.25 2.40 -3.81
C PRO A 35 2.52 2.33 -2.99
N CYS A 36 3.60 2.89 -3.54
CA CYS A 36 4.90 2.93 -2.86
C CYS A 36 5.13 4.39 -2.44
N VAL A 37 5.31 4.63 -1.15
CA VAL A 37 5.39 5.98 -0.59
C VAL A 37 6.43 6.06 0.50
N GLN A 38 6.88 7.28 0.77
CA GLN A 38 7.81 7.55 1.86
C GLN A 38 7.09 7.98 3.14
N LYS A 39 5.92 8.62 3.00
CA LYS A 39 5.22 9.22 4.13
C LYS A 39 3.77 8.79 4.14
N LEU A 40 3.24 8.66 5.35
CA LEU A 40 1.80 8.51 5.55
C LEU A 40 1.30 9.76 6.24
N ALA A 41 0.14 10.23 5.81
CA ALA A 41 -0.55 11.34 6.45
C ALA A 41 -1.96 10.89 6.81
N VAL A 42 -2.46 11.32 7.95
CA VAL A 42 -3.83 11.02 8.37
C VAL A 42 -4.53 12.32 8.68
N VAL A 43 -5.58 12.61 7.92
CA VAL A 43 -6.42 13.79 8.09
C VAL A 43 -7.57 13.43 9.02
N ASN A 44 -7.74 14.20 10.07
CA ASN A 44 -8.86 14.01 10.99
C ASN A 44 -10.06 14.81 10.50
N ASN A 45 -11.01 14.12 9.88
CA ASN A 45 -12.30 14.69 9.45
C ASN A 45 -13.44 14.19 10.33
N ALA A 46 -13.12 13.66 11.51
CA ALA A 46 -14.12 13.16 12.45
C ALA A 46 -14.24 14.13 13.62
N GLY A 47 -15.34 14.04 14.35
CA GLY A 47 -15.63 14.96 15.43
C GLY A 47 -14.97 14.61 16.76
N PHE A 48 -13.77 14.01 16.73
CA PHE A 48 -13.07 13.61 17.96
C PHE A 48 -11.57 13.79 17.81
N VAL A 49 -10.87 13.70 18.93
CA VAL A 49 -9.40 13.79 18.96
C VAL A 49 -8.83 12.40 18.75
N LEU A 50 -7.78 12.30 17.95
CA LEU A 50 -7.13 11.02 17.66
C LEU A 50 -5.61 11.16 17.63
N SER A 51 -4.95 10.02 17.73
CA SER A 51 -3.51 9.86 17.43
C SER A 51 -3.35 8.61 16.61
N TRP A 52 -2.19 8.43 15.97
CA TRP A 52 -1.98 7.25 15.15
C TRP A 52 -0.50 6.90 15.04
N SER A 53 -0.24 5.65 14.69
CA SER A 53 1.10 5.15 14.41
C SER A 53 1.08 4.38 13.11
N ALA A 54 2.23 4.20 12.48
CA ALA A 54 2.37 3.34 11.31
C ALA A 54 2.49 1.89 11.79
N SER A 55 1.74 1.00 11.18
CA SER A 55 1.65 -0.41 11.59
C SER A 55 1.93 -1.33 10.42
N THR A 56 2.71 -2.38 10.64
CA THR A 56 3.03 -3.39 9.63
C THR A 56 2.04 -4.55 9.68
N ARG A 57 2.13 -5.44 8.69
CA ARG A 57 1.29 -6.65 8.66
C ARG A 57 1.57 -7.58 9.84
N THR A 58 2.76 -7.52 10.41
CA THR A 58 3.13 -8.37 11.55
C THR A 58 2.87 -7.69 12.88
N GLY A 59 2.30 -6.49 12.87
CA GLY A 59 1.90 -5.80 14.11
C GLY A 59 2.95 -4.88 14.69
N GLU A 60 4.10 -4.73 14.05
CA GLU A 60 5.10 -3.76 14.51
C GLU A 60 4.55 -2.36 14.25
N GLN A 61 4.87 -1.44 15.15
CA GLN A 61 4.37 -0.07 15.06
C GLN A 61 5.49 0.93 15.27
N SER A 62 5.36 2.07 14.61
CA SER A 62 6.21 3.22 14.84
C SER A 62 5.80 3.94 16.12
N ALA A 63 6.57 4.98 16.49
CA ALA A 63 6.11 5.91 17.51
C ALA A 63 4.80 6.55 17.05
N SER A 64 3.96 6.87 18.02
CA SER A 64 2.66 7.49 17.77
C SER A 64 2.80 9.00 17.58
N THR A 65 1.90 9.58 16.81
CA THR A 65 1.78 11.04 16.74
C THR A 65 1.24 11.58 18.06
N ASP A 66 1.32 12.90 18.22
CA ASP A 66 0.53 13.57 19.26
C ASP A 66 -0.96 13.44 18.92
N ALA A 67 -1.81 13.71 19.90
CA ALA A 67 -3.25 13.75 19.69
C ALA A 67 -3.64 15.05 19.02
N TYR A 68 -4.57 15.00 18.08
CA TYR A 68 -4.99 16.22 17.36
C TYR A 68 -6.47 16.16 17.00
N PRO A 69 -7.11 17.34 16.93
CA PRO A 69 -8.56 17.42 16.71
C PRO A 69 -8.91 17.44 15.23
N ILE A 70 -10.21 17.56 14.97
CA ILE A 70 -10.76 17.66 13.63
C ILE A 70 -10.09 18.78 12.83
N ASN A 71 -9.98 18.56 11.52
CA ASN A 71 -9.42 19.51 10.55
C ASN A 71 -7.91 19.66 10.64
N GLN A 72 -7.24 18.75 11.33
CA GLN A 72 -5.78 18.73 11.39
C GLN A 72 -5.24 17.45 10.81
N THR A 73 -3.98 17.50 10.38
CA THR A 73 -3.29 16.38 9.76
C THR A 73 -1.97 16.16 10.47
N ARG A 74 -1.59 14.91 10.65
CA ARG A 74 -0.25 14.55 11.11
C ARG A 74 0.35 13.56 10.12
N THR A 75 1.64 13.70 9.89
CA THR A 75 2.40 12.90 8.91
C THR A 75 3.52 12.18 9.63
N ILE A 76 3.72 10.92 9.28
CA ILE A 76 4.89 10.15 9.72
C ILE A 76 5.75 9.91 8.48
N ASP A 77 7.01 10.32 8.55
CA ASP A 77 8.00 10.03 7.52
C ASP A 77 8.61 8.65 7.83
N LEU A 78 8.38 7.69 6.96
CA LEU A 78 8.82 6.32 7.19
C LEU A 78 10.35 6.20 7.19
N ASN A 79 11.06 7.18 6.63
CA ASN A 79 12.52 7.24 6.73
C ASN A 79 13.00 7.43 8.17
N THR A 80 12.13 7.91 9.06
CA THR A 80 12.47 8.08 10.48
C THR A 80 12.16 6.85 11.32
N THR A 81 11.61 5.82 10.70
CA THR A 81 11.28 4.56 11.38
C THR A 81 12.37 3.54 11.11
N SER A 82 12.29 2.41 11.80
CA SER A 82 13.22 1.30 11.58
C SER A 82 12.74 0.34 10.50
N PHE A 83 11.63 0.62 9.83
CA PHE A 83 11.09 -0.29 8.82
C PHE A 83 11.96 -0.25 7.57
N PRO A 84 12.32 -1.40 7.01
CA PRO A 84 13.04 -1.43 5.73
C PRO A 84 12.12 -1.08 4.58
N GLU A 85 12.69 -0.62 3.47
CA GLU A 85 11.93 -0.38 2.24
C GLU A 85 11.26 -1.67 1.80
N GLY A 86 10.07 -1.55 1.22
CA GLY A 86 9.27 -2.68 0.82
C GLY A 86 8.31 -3.16 1.91
N THR A 87 8.43 -2.66 3.14
CA THR A 87 7.51 -3.03 4.21
C THR A 87 6.11 -2.48 3.89
N GLU A 88 5.10 -3.32 4.07
CA GLU A 88 3.71 -2.90 3.91
C GLU A 88 3.21 -2.28 5.20
N ILE A 89 2.68 -1.07 5.09
CA ILE A 89 2.35 -0.21 6.22
C ILE A 89 0.94 0.33 6.05
N ARG A 90 0.24 0.47 7.16
CA ARG A 90 -1.03 1.23 7.21
C ARG A 90 -1.09 1.95 8.55
N PRO A 91 -1.90 3.02 8.66
CA PRO A 91 -2.05 3.68 9.94
C PRO A 91 -2.88 2.83 10.90
N PHE A 92 -2.51 2.91 12.17
CA PHE A 92 -3.30 2.39 13.29
C PHE A 92 -3.76 3.59 14.10
N VAL A 93 -5.04 3.90 14.04
CA VAL A 93 -5.63 5.12 14.61
C VAL A 93 -6.30 4.78 15.93
N ARG A 94 -6.08 5.63 16.91
CA ARG A 94 -6.70 5.51 18.24
C ARG A 94 -7.50 6.76 18.51
N ALA A 95 -8.79 6.62 18.72
CA ALA A 95 -9.64 7.71 19.16
C ALA A 95 -9.46 7.91 20.66
N THR A 96 -9.27 9.15 21.08
CA THR A 96 -9.18 9.48 22.51
C THR A 96 -10.53 9.16 23.16
N GLY A 97 -10.51 8.25 24.12
CA GLY A 97 -11.72 7.80 24.80
C GLY A 97 -12.62 6.89 23.96
N GLY A 98 -12.10 6.34 22.87
CA GLY A 98 -12.88 5.50 21.97
C GLY A 98 -12.14 4.26 21.52
N THR A 99 -12.49 3.80 20.33
CA THR A 99 -11.94 2.57 19.76
C THR A 99 -10.68 2.84 18.95
N SER A 100 -10.05 1.77 18.47
CA SER A 100 -8.92 1.83 17.56
C SER A 100 -9.30 1.16 16.24
N ASN A 101 -8.79 1.71 15.13
CA ASN A 101 -9.03 1.15 13.81
C ASN A 101 -7.79 1.26 12.95
N TYR A 102 -7.63 0.29 12.07
CA TYR A 102 -6.58 0.32 11.06
C TYR A 102 -7.07 1.00 9.78
N GLY A 103 -6.14 1.55 9.03
CA GLY A 103 -6.43 1.98 7.68
C GLY A 103 -6.96 0.83 6.82
N ASN A 104 -7.82 1.14 5.88
CA ASN A 104 -8.49 0.13 5.05
C ASN A 104 -7.58 -0.49 4.00
N SER A 105 -6.41 0.08 3.76
CA SER A 105 -5.46 -0.40 2.76
C SER A 105 -4.05 -0.24 3.25
N TYR A 106 -3.17 -1.13 2.83
CA TYR A 106 -1.73 -1.00 3.02
C TYR A 106 -1.12 -0.20 1.88
N VAL A 107 0.01 0.42 2.16
CA VAL A 107 0.91 0.98 1.15
C VAL A 107 2.31 0.39 1.42
N SER A 108 3.17 0.41 0.42
CA SER A 108 4.56 -0.03 0.60
C SER A 108 5.45 1.17 0.91
N TYR A 109 6.48 0.94 1.71
CA TYR A 109 7.45 1.99 2.01
C TYR A 109 8.53 2.04 0.93
N CYS A 110 8.72 3.22 0.37
CA CYS A 110 9.82 3.54 -0.54
C CYS A 110 10.38 4.90 -0.20
N ASP A 111 11.68 5.08 -0.35
CA ASP A 111 12.33 6.38 -0.14
C ASP A 111 12.19 7.21 -1.42
N ASN A 112 11.00 7.77 -1.67
CA ASN A 112 10.69 8.43 -2.94
C ASN A 112 10.04 9.80 -2.77
N GLY A 113 9.90 10.32 -1.56
CA GLY A 113 9.29 11.61 -1.30
C GLY A 113 7.78 11.67 -1.43
N GLN A 114 7.13 10.58 -1.80
CA GLN A 114 5.67 10.57 -2.00
C GLN A 114 4.94 10.36 -0.67
N THR A 115 3.70 10.80 -0.62
CA THR A 115 2.85 10.69 0.57
C THR A 115 1.54 9.99 0.22
N ALA A 116 1.14 9.03 1.04
CA ALA A 116 -0.20 8.46 1.00
C ALA A 116 -1.01 9.11 2.11
N THR A 117 -2.21 9.57 1.77
CA THR A 117 -3.06 10.28 2.71
C THR A 117 -4.29 9.42 3.02
N TYR A 118 -4.58 9.27 4.30
CA TYR A 118 -5.79 8.62 4.78
C TYR A 118 -6.68 9.67 5.43
N THR A 119 -7.98 9.44 5.39
CA THR A 119 -8.94 10.30 6.08
C THR A 119 -9.71 9.49 7.11
N VAL A 120 -9.97 10.11 8.26
CA VAL A 120 -10.77 9.52 9.33
C VAL A 120 -12.11 10.22 9.36
N THR A 121 -13.19 9.44 9.27
CA THR A 121 -14.55 9.96 9.34
C THR A 121 -15.39 9.07 10.24
N GLY A 122 -16.37 9.65 10.92
CA GLY A 122 -17.28 8.91 11.77
C GLY A 122 -17.31 9.44 13.19
N THR A 123 -17.64 8.57 14.13
CA THR A 123 -17.75 8.90 15.55
C THR A 123 -16.68 8.17 16.35
N THR A 124 -16.53 8.55 17.61
CA THR A 124 -15.52 8.00 18.51
C THR A 124 -15.56 6.48 18.60
N LEU A 125 -16.74 5.91 18.54
CA LEU A 125 -16.93 4.45 18.68
C LEU A 125 -17.17 3.73 17.35
N ASP A 126 -17.35 4.48 16.26
CA ASP A 126 -17.64 3.88 14.96
C ASP A 126 -17.14 4.81 13.86
N TYR A 127 -15.89 4.61 13.46
CA TYR A 127 -15.27 5.44 12.43
C TYR A 127 -14.46 4.58 11.47
N SER A 128 -14.14 5.14 10.33
CA SER A 128 -13.31 4.48 9.32
C SER A 128 -12.08 5.31 9.02
N VAL A 129 -11.04 4.62 8.56
CA VAL A 129 -9.74 5.19 8.16
C VAL A 129 -9.51 4.76 6.72
N THR A 130 -9.67 5.68 5.79
CA THR A 130 -9.76 5.36 4.37
C THR A 130 -8.61 5.99 3.60
N LEU A 131 -7.93 5.19 2.81
CA LEU A 131 -6.87 5.67 1.91
C LEU A 131 -7.52 6.51 0.80
N LEU A 132 -7.00 7.72 0.62
CA LEU A 132 -7.41 8.61 -0.45
C LEU A 132 -6.48 8.39 -1.64
N ASN A 133 -6.90 7.59 -2.54
CA ASN A 133 -6.19 7.19 -3.74
C ASN A 133 -4.71 6.94 -3.54
#